data_997b14700336c5ebdac3ad2765685235
#
_entry.id   997b14700336c5ebdac3ad2765685235
#
_cell.length_a   1.000
_cell.length_b   1.000
_cell.length_c   1.000
_cell.angle_alpha   90.00
_cell.angle_beta   90.00
_cell.angle_gamma   90.00
#
_symmetry.space_group_name_H-M   'P 1'
#
loop_
_entity.id
_entity.type
_entity.pdbx_description
1 polymer ?
#
loop_
_entity_poly.entity_id
_entity_poly.type
_entity_poly.pdbx_seq_one_letter_code
_entity_poly.pdbx_strand_id
1 'polypeptide(L)'
;LSLSQWIHNILDTWKFPPNIKVLSIAGWGMPTTKTVEYGGKFIGIKKGIDGDGTVLSGSATGYAGDQIYFNQALYQHNTKKSIFHADILQSDSILSFMGALLATTSKAFEEKPLPAYLSYQKPNASDYPWMSWVTVSVHSPVDMDIYDSQGGHIGTVPLPSDPSSDIKWLENTISGGQYEYIGDEKYVTL
;
A
#
# COMPACT_ATOMS: atom_id res chain seq x y z
N LEU A 1 7.25 2.94 30.91
CA LEU A 1 6.89 3.10 29.50
C LEU A 1 7.73 2.14 28.68
N SER A 2 7.11 1.37 27.77
CA SER A 2 7.85 0.54 26.82
C SER A 2 8.64 1.44 25.86
N LEU A 3 9.74 0.92 25.26
CA LEU A 3 10.52 1.66 24.27
C LEU A 3 9.63 2.17 23.12
N SER A 4 8.66 1.38 22.70
CA SER A 4 7.71 1.76 21.65
C SER A 4 6.85 2.97 22.04
N GLN A 5 6.31 3.00 23.25
CA GLN A 5 5.54 4.14 23.77
C GLN A 5 6.40 5.42 23.86
N TRP A 6 7.66 5.29 24.25
CA TRP A 6 8.57 6.43 24.31
C TRP A 6 8.86 6.99 22.91
N ILE A 7 9.11 6.13 21.91
CA ILE A 7 9.31 6.54 20.51
C ILE A 7 8.06 7.22 19.97
N HIS A 8 6.87 6.63 20.18
CA HIS A 8 5.62 7.24 19.74
C HIS A 8 5.37 8.61 20.36
N ASN A 9 5.62 8.77 21.65
CA ASN A 9 5.47 10.08 22.30
C ASN A 9 6.35 11.18 21.66
N ILE A 10 7.53 10.82 21.15
CA ILE A 10 8.40 11.78 20.45
C ILE A 10 7.88 12.02 19.02
N LEU A 11 7.58 10.96 18.27
CA LEU A 11 7.17 11.07 16.87
C LEU A 11 5.81 11.73 16.73
N ASP A 12 4.84 11.38 17.58
CA ASP A 12 3.47 11.90 17.50
C ASP A 12 3.36 13.38 17.91
N THR A 13 4.36 13.88 18.63
CA THR A 13 4.44 15.31 19.01
C THR A 13 5.31 16.14 18.08
N TRP A 14 6.06 15.47 17.18
CA TRP A 14 6.93 16.16 16.24
C TRP A 14 6.12 17.00 15.24
N LYS A 15 6.59 18.19 14.93
CA LYS A 15 5.96 19.09 13.96
C LYS A 15 6.99 19.57 12.95
N PHE A 16 6.55 19.74 11.73
CA PHE A 16 7.36 20.37 10.70
C PHE A 16 7.72 21.81 11.08
N PRO A 17 8.91 22.29 10.72
CA PRO A 17 9.23 23.70 10.82
C PRO A 17 8.17 24.56 10.11
N PRO A 18 7.76 25.70 10.68
CA PRO A 18 6.62 26.48 10.17
C PRO A 18 6.84 27.10 8.78
N ASN A 19 8.07 27.15 8.33
CA ASN A 19 8.46 27.67 7.01
C ASN A 19 8.55 26.58 5.93
N ILE A 20 8.25 25.32 6.27
CA ILE A 20 8.23 24.21 5.31
C ILE A 20 6.77 23.85 5.01
N LYS A 21 6.39 23.98 3.73
CA LYS A 21 5.11 23.44 3.25
C LYS A 21 5.26 21.93 3.04
N VAL A 22 4.42 21.16 3.71
CA VAL A 22 4.43 19.69 3.63
C VAL A 22 3.20 19.25 2.86
N LEU A 23 3.42 18.34 1.91
CA LEU A 23 2.40 17.66 1.15
C LEU A 23 2.57 16.16 1.34
N SER A 24 1.57 15.52 1.90
CA SER A 24 1.53 14.07 2.08
C SER A 24 0.74 13.42 0.95
N ILE A 25 1.29 12.39 0.34
CA ILE A 25 0.60 11.57 -0.66
C ILE A 25 0.37 10.19 -0.06
N ALA A 26 -0.89 9.78 0.04
CA ALA A 26 -1.27 8.48 0.56
C ALA A 26 -1.91 7.63 -0.55
N GLY A 27 -1.46 6.39 -0.71
CA GLY A 27 -2.17 5.41 -1.52
C GLY A 27 -3.47 4.96 -0.83
N TRP A 28 -4.49 4.66 -1.64
CA TRP A 28 -5.80 4.23 -1.18
C TRP A 28 -6.39 3.20 -2.12
N GLY A 29 -7.21 2.31 -1.56
CA GLY A 29 -8.01 1.37 -2.35
C GLY A 29 -7.41 -0.03 -2.42
N MET A 30 -6.27 -0.28 -1.79
CA MET A 30 -5.66 -1.61 -1.75
C MET A 30 -5.89 -2.31 -0.41
N PRO A 31 -6.13 -3.64 -0.42
CA PRO A 31 -6.28 -4.41 0.81
C PRO A 31 -5.04 -4.25 1.70
N THR A 32 -5.18 -3.53 2.81
CA THR A 32 -4.08 -3.18 3.71
C THR A 32 -4.35 -3.73 5.09
N THR A 33 -3.36 -4.35 5.72
CA THR A 33 -3.50 -4.90 7.07
C THR A 33 -3.76 -3.78 8.06
N LYS A 34 -4.93 -3.82 8.69
CA LYS A 34 -5.41 -2.82 9.64
C LYS A 34 -5.21 -3.25 11.08
N THR A 35 -5.39 -4.53 11.36
CA THR A 35 -5.32 -5.08 12.71
C THR A 35 -4.66 -6.45 12.66
N VAL A 36 -3.78 -6.71 13.62
CA VAL A 36 -3.22 -8.02 13.90
C VAL A 36 -3.73 -8.44 15.28
N GLU A 37 -4.40 -9.59 15.34
CA GLU A 37 -4.98 -10.12 16.58
C GLU A 37 -4.08 -11.21 17.14
N TYR A 38 -3.63 -11.03 18.38
CA TYR A 38 -2.79 -11.99 19.11
C TYR A 38 -3.54 -12.57 20.30
N GLY A 39 -3.58 -13.88 20.44
CA GLY A 39 -4.19 -14.58 21.57
C GLY A 39 -3.30 -15.68 22.12
N GLY A 40 -2.09 -15.31 22.61
CA GLY A 40 -1.06 -16.26 23.05
C GLY A 40 -0.34 -16.97 21.91
N LYS A 41 -1.05 -17.29 20.84
CA LYS A 41 -0.57 -17.61 19.51
C LYS A 41 -1.16 -16.60 18.54
N PHE A 42 -0.53 -16.41 17.39
CA PHE A 42 -1.11 -15.58 16.34
C PHE A 42 -2.52 -16.07 15.98
N ILE A 43 -3.50 -15.17 15.84
CA ILE A 43 -4.90 -15.53 15.60
C ILE A 43 -5.38 -15.10 14.22
N GLY A 44 -4.95 -13.96 13.72
CA GLY A 44 -5.40 -13.51 12.41
C GLY A 44 -5.11 -12.04 12.11
N ILE A 45 -5.39 -11.67 10.87
CA ILE A 45 -5.33 -10.29 10.41
C ILE A 45 -6.70 -9.82 9.95
N LYS A 46 -6.95 -8.51 10.09
CA LYS A 46 -8.07 -7.84 9.44
C LYS A 46 -7.52 -6.81 8.46
N LYS A 47 -7.98 -6.88 7.23
CA LYS A 47 -7.64 -5.92 6.18
C LYS A 47 -8.79 -4.94 5.94
N GLY A 48 -8.43 -3.78 5.43
CA GLY A 48 -9.35 -2.78 4.90
C GLY A 48 -8.76 -2.16 3.65
N ILE A 49 -9.56 -1.43 2.89
CA ILE A 49 -9.12 -0.76 1.65
C ILE A 49 -8.54 0.64 1.89
N ASP A 50 -8.38 1.04 3.13
CA ASP A 50 -7.90 2.37 3.50
C ASP A 50 -6.36 2.40 3.57
N GLY A 51 -5.72 2.07 2.47
CA GLY A 51 -4.27 2.06 2.33
C GLY A 51 -3.81 1.62 0.95
N ASP A 52 -2.51 1.41 0.82
CA ASP A 52 -1.80 1.10 -0.43
C ASP A 52 -1.31 -0.34 -0.54
N GLY A 53 -1.82 -1.21 0.32
CA GLY A 53 -1.38 -2.59 0.44
C GLY A 53 -0.34 -2.81 1.55
N THR A 54 0.35 -1.76 1.96
CA THR A 54 1.41 -1.81 2.99
C THR A 54 1.13 -0.83 4.12
N VAL A 55 0.83 0.42 3.78
CA VAL A 55 0.64 1.52 4.73
C VAL A 55 -0.81 2.00 4.69
N LEU A 56 -1.45 2.12 5.86
CA LEU A 56 -2.76 2.74 5.99
C LEU A 56 -2.69 4.22 5.64
N SER A 57 -3.71 4.74 4.94
CA SER A 57 -3.78 6.16 4.56
C SER A 57 -3.65 7.09 5.79
N GLY A 58 -4.26 6.73 6.91
CA GLY A 58 -4.16 7.50 8.15
C GLY A 58 -2.73 7.59 8.69
N SER A 59 -1.92 6.54 8.52
CA SER A 59 -0.50 6.57 8.88
C SER A 59 0.32 7.43 7.93
N ALA A 60 0.02 7.35 6.63
CA ALA A 60 0.70 8.15 5.61
C ALA A 60 0.40 9.65 5.71
N THR A 61 -0.78 10.01 6.24
CA THR A 61 -1.24 11.41 6.36
C THR A 61 -1.27 11.90 7.81
N GLY A 62 -0.68 11.18 8.75
CA GLY A 62 -0.71 11.49 10.19
C GLY A 62 -0.02 12.79 10.61
N TYR A 63 0.69 13.45 9.70
CA TYR A 63 1.37 14.72 9.94
C TYR A 63 0.53 15.90 9.41
N ALA A 64 0.64 17.05 10.06
CA ALA A 64 -0.01 18.29 9.62
C ALA A 64 0.55 18.72 8.25
N GLY A 65 -0.34 19.04 7.31
CA GLY A 65 -0.02 19.49 5.95
C GLY A 65 -1.17 19.23 5.00
N ASP A 66 -0.96 19.58 3.74
CA ASP A 66 -1.90 19.25 2.69
C ASP A 66 -1.83 17.74 2.40
N GLN A 67 -2.98 17.14 2.14
CA GLN A 67 -3.10 15.70 1.91
C GLN A 67 -3.64 15.44 0.50
N ILE A 68 -3.03 14.48 -0.17
CA ILE A 68 -3.51 13.98 -1.46
C ILE A 68 -3.62 12.47 -1.38
N TYR A 69 -4.72 11.95 -1.91
CA TYR A 69 -4.97 10.52 -1.99
C TYR A 69 -4.81 10.07 -3.44
N PHE A 70 -4.01 9.04 -3.64
CA PHE A 70 -3.89 8.33 -4.90
C PHE A 70 -4.80 7.11 -4.89
N ASN A 71 -5.85 7.13 -5.69
CA ASN A 71 -6.77 6.01 -5.83
C ASN A 71 -6.13 4.90 -6.67
N GLN A 72 -5.40 4.05 -6.00
CA GLN A 72 -4.58 2.98 -6.57
C GLN A 72 -5.43 1.88 -7.20
N ALA A 73 -6.56 1.53 -6.56
CA ALA A 73 -7.49 0.55 -7.10
C ALA A 73 -8.10 1.03 -8.43
N LEU A 74 -8.57 2.27 -8.49
CA LEU A 74 -9.12 2.84 -9.72
C LEU A 74 -8.08 2.97 -10.82
N TYR A 75 -6.84 3.33 -10.46
CA TYR A 75 -5.71 3.35 -11.39
C TYR A 75 -5.48 1.96 -12.00
N GLN A 76 -5.36 0.92 -11.17
CA GLN A 76 -5.17 -0.46 -11.65
C GLN A 76 -6.35 -0.95 -12.47
N HIS A 77 -7.57 -0.66 -12.02
CA HIS A 77 -8.79 -1.05 -12.74
C HIS A 77 -8.85 -0.47 -14.16
N ASN A 78 -8.51 0.81 -14.32
CA ASN A 78 -8.61 1.50 -15.60
C ASN A 78 -7.41 1.25 -16.51
N THR A 79 -6.20 1.21 -15.96
CA THR A 79 -4.97 1.10 -16.76
C THR A 79 -4.53 -0.36 -16.99
N LYS A 80 -5.06 -1.29 -16.20
CA LYS A 80 -4.63 -2.71 -16.15
C LYS A 80 -3.14 -2.87 -15.77
N LYS A 81 -2.55 -1.84 -15.17
CA LYS A 81 -1.17 -1.88 -14.66
C LYS A 81 -1.22 -2.13 -13.16
N SER A 82 -0.54 -3.17 -12.69
CA SER A 82 -0.31 -3.36 -11.26
C SER A 82 0.59 -2.25 -10.74
N ILE A 83 0.26 -1.74 -9.58
CA ILE A 83 1.07 -0.77 -8.86
C ILE A 83 1.02 -1.11 -7.37
N PHE A 84 2.17 -1.31 -6.78
CA PHE A 84 2.34 -1.65 -5.37
C PHE A 84 2.83 -0.43 -4.58
N HIS A 85 2.85 -0.53 -3.27
CA HIS A 85 3.36 0.51 -2.39
C HIS A 85 4.73 1.08 -2.86
N ALA A 86 5.67 0.20 -3.18
CA ALA A 86 7.01 0.61 -3.62
C ALA A 86 7.04 1.36 -4.96
N ASP A 87 5.99 1.19 -5.79
CA ASP A 87 5.93 1.70 -7.16
C ASP A 87 5.05 2.96 -7.28
N ILE A 88 4.41 3.39 -6.21
CA ILE A 88 3.46 4.52 -6.23
C ILE A 88 4.06 5.75 -6.92
N LEU A 89 5.32 6.07 -6.62
CA LEU A 89 6.01 7.23 -7.20
C LEU A 89 6.31 7.07 -8.70
N GLN A 90 6.17 5.88 -9.27
CA GLN A 90 6.36 5.61 -10.69
C GLN A 90 5.08 5.78 -11.51
N SER A 91 3.93 6.00 -10.87
CA SER A 91 2.67 6.20 -11.59
C SER A 91 2.70 7.50 -12.40
N ASP A 92 2.19 7.44 -13.63
CA ASP A 92 2.12 8.60 -14.53
C ASP A 92 1.41 9.79 -13.87
N SER A 93 0.38 9.52 -13.07
CA SER A 93 -0.39 10.54 -12.35
C SER A 93 0.43 11.26 -11.29
N ILE A 94 1.20 10.54 -10.50
CA ILE A 94 2.07 11.14 -9.47
C ILE A 94 3.26 11.84 -10.12
N LEU A 95 3.87 11.25 -11.14
CA LEU A 95 4.96 11.89 -11.87
C LEU A 95 4.51 13.21 -12.52
N SER A 96 3.33 13.23 -13.14
CA SER A 96 2.73 14.44 -13.72
C SER A 96 2.46 15.49 -12.65
N PHE A 97 1.94 15.07 -11.50
CA PHE A 97 1.69 15.94 -10.35
C PHE A 97 2.98 16.55 -9.81
N MET A 98 3.99 15.73 -9.54
CA MET A 98 5.29 16.20 -9.05
C MET A 98 5.99 17.13 -10.06
N GLY A 99 5.93 16.81 -11.36
CA GLY A 99 6.43 17.66 -12.41
C GLY A 99 5.76 19.05 -12.42
N ALA A 100 4.42 19.08 -12.26
CA ALA A 100 3.67 20.32 -12.16
C ALA A 100 4.01 21.10 -10.87
N LEU A 101 4.22 20.41 -9.76
CA LEU A 101 4.60 21.00 -8.48
C LEU A 101 5.98 21.69 -8.56
N LEU A 102 6.95 21.03 -9.17
CA LEU A 102 8.31 21.55 -9.33
C LEU A 102 8.41 22.69 -10.36
N ALA A 103 7.54 22.69 -11.36
CA ALA A 103 7.51 23.70 -12.42
C ALA A 103 6.75 24.99 -12.06
N THR A 104 6.06 25.02 -10.91
CA THR A 104 5.10 26.07 -10.60
C THR A 104 5.46 26.79 -9.31
N THR A 105 5.28 28.11 -9.25
CA THR A 105 5.33 28.88 -7.99
C THR A 105 4.14 28.53 -7.13
N SER A 106 4.31 28.54 -5.81
CA SER A 106 3.34 28.02 -4.80
C SER A 106 1.88 28.51 -4.97
N LYS A 107 1.66 29.73 -5.46
CA LYS A 107 0.31 30.28 -5.67
C LYS A 107 -0.43 29.69 -6.88
N ALA A 108 0.26 29.37 -7.95
CA ALA A 108 -0.35 28.83 -9.18
C ALA A 108 -0.67 27.32 -9.06
N PHE A 109 -0.20 26.67 -8.02
CA PHE A 109 -0.44 25.23 -7.80
C PHE A 109 -1.84 24.94 -7.22
N GLU A 110 -2.33 25.79 -6.32
CA GLU A 110 -3.62 25.60 -5.60
C GLU A 110 -4.85 25.70 -6.55
N GLU A 111 -4.68 26.27 -7.75
CA GLU A 111 -5.76 26.47 -8.72
C GLU A 111 -5.80 25.41 -9.84
N LYS A 112 -4.82 24.50 -9.90
CA LYS A 112 -4.80 23.50 -10.96
C LYS A 112 -5.60 22.24 -10.59
N PRO A 113 -6.36 21.69 -11.55
CA PRO A 113 -7.00 20.41 -11.34
C PRO A 113 -5.93 19.33 -11.12
N LEU A 114 -6.18 18.44 -10.16
CA LEU A 114 -5.31 17.30 -9.94
C LEU A 114 -5.32 16.36 -11.14
N PRO A 115 -4.21 15.71 -11.48
CA PRO A 115 -4.19 14.61 -12.43
C PRO A 115 -5.20 13.51 -12.06
N ALA A 116 -5.58 12.70 -13.05
CA ALA A 116 -6.46 11.55 -12.84
C ALA A 116 -5.96 10.68 -11.67
N TYR A 117 -6.90 10.09 -10.95
CA TYR A 117 -6.66 9.23 -9.78
C TYR A 117 -6.13 9.94 -8.52
N LEU A 118 -5.89 11.24 -8.55
CA LEU A 118 -5.52 12.04 -7.38
C LEU A 118 -6.70 12.85 -6.86
N SER A 119 -6.82 12.97 -5.54
CA SER A 119 -7.88 13.74 -4.88
C SER A 119 -7.38 14.36 -3.58
N TYR A 120 -7.85 15.58 -3.26
CA TYR A 120 -7.68 16.19 -1.93
C TYR A 120 -8.56 15.54 -0.86
N GLN A 121 -9.63 14.87 -1.30
CA GLN A 121 -10.52 14.16 -0.39
C GLN A 121 -10.25 12.66 -0.46
N LYS A 122 -10.27 12.01 0.70
CA LYS A 122 -10.16 10.56 0.76
C LYS A 122 -11.34 9.93 0.01
N PRO A 123 -11.08 9.01 -0.95
CA PRO A 123 -12.14 8.33 -1.65
C PRO A 123 -13.02 7.52 -0.70
N ASN A 124 -14.27 7.34 -1.05
CA ASN A 124 -15.21 6.53 -0.27
C ASN A 124 -15.35 5.15 -0.93
N ALA A 125 -15.26 4.09 -0.14
CA ALA A 125 -15.42 2.71 -0.60
C ALA A 125 -16.75 2.44 -1.30
N SER A 126 -17.83 3.09 -0.87
CA SER A 126 -19.17 2.95 -1.47
C SER A 126 -19.24 3.40 -2.92
N ASP A 127 -18.31 4.25 -3.36
CA ASP A 127 -18.26 4.74 -4.74
C ASP A 127 -17.65 3.71 -5.71
N TYR A 128 -17.12 2.61 -5.17
CA TYR A 128 -16.42 1.57 -5.92
C TYR A 128 -16.95 0.17 -5.58
N PRO A 129 -18.21 -0.15 -5.88
CA PRO A 129 -18.86 -1.41 -5.47
C PRO A 129 -18.25 -2.66 -6.14
N TRP A 130 -17.41 -2.47 -7.16
CA TRP A 130 -16.66 -3.54 -7.83
C TRP A 130 -15.40 -3.97 -7.06
N MET A 131 -14.98 -3.21 -6.05
CA MET A 131 -13.81 -3.57 -5.24
C MET A 131 -14.18 -4.75 -4.31
N SER A 132 -13.53 -5.87 -4.54
CA SER A 132 -13.62 -7.07 -3.71
C SER A 132 -12.27 -7.75 -3.64
N TRP A 133 -12.04 -8.48 -2.56
CA TRP A 133 -10.83 -9.29 -2.41
C TRP A 133 -11.12 -10.56 -1.62
N VAL A 134 -10.25 -11.54 -1.80
CA VAL A 134 -10.23 -12.78 -1.03
C VAL A 134 -8.87 -12.90 -0.36
N THR A 135 -8.85 -13.22 0.92
CA THR A 135 -7.61 -13.55 1.63
C THR A 135 -7.60 -15.04 1.95
N VAL A 136 -6.56 -15.71 1.49
CA VAL A 136 -6.26 -17.12 1.83
C VAL A 136 -5.13 -17.12 2.84
N SER A 137 -5.25 -17.92 3.89
CA SER A 137 -4.20 -18.06 4.91
C SER A 137 -3.85 -19.52 5.18
N VAL A 138 -2.59 -19.76 5.50
CA VAL A 138 -2.10 -21.03 6.04
C VAL A 138 -1.35 -20.79 7.34
N HIS A 139 -1.69 -21.61 8.34
CA HIS A 139 -1.17 -21.54 9.71
C HIS A 139 -0.21 -22.70 9.96
N SER A 140 0.75 -22.90 9.07
CA SER A 140 1.63 -24.06 9.05
C SER A 140 2.95 -23.72 8.35
N PRO A 141 4.06 -24.40 8.62
CA PRO A 141 5.33 -24.20 7.94
C PRO A 141 5.34 -24.76 6.51
N VAL A 142 4.22 -24.65 5.79
CA VAL A 142 4.10 -24.99 4.37
C VAL A 142 4.20 -23.73 3.51
N ASP A 143 4.71 -23.88 2.30
CA ASP A 143 4.65 -22.81 1.31
C ASP A 143 3.26 -22.77 0.68
N MET A 144 2.84 -21.57 0.28
CA MET A 144 1.58 -21.34 -0.39
C MET A 144 1.87 -20.86 -1.80
N ASP A 145 1.32 -21.58 -2.78
CA ASP A 145 1.40 -21.24 -4.19
C ASP A 145 -0.02 -21.10 -4.75
N ILE A 146 -0.34 -19.96 -5.32
CA ILE A 146 -1.65 -19.66 -5.90
C ILE A 146 -1.45 -19.31 -7.36
N TYR A 147 -2.28 -19.88 -8.21
CA TYR A 147 -2.30 -19.62 -9.65
C TYR A 147 -3.66 -19.08 -10.06
N ASP A 148 -3.65 -18.08 -10.92
CA ASP A 148 -4.86 -17.64 -11.58
C ASP A 148 -5.16 -18.45 -12.86
N SER A 149 -6.32 -18.20 -13.48
CA SER A 149 -6.74 -18.91 -14.70
C SER A 149 -5.90 -18.54 -15.94
N GLN A 150 -5.02 -17.56 -15.83
CA GLN A 150 -4.15 -17.07 -16.92
C GLN A 150 -2.70 -17.53 -16.75
N GLY A 151 -2.42 -18.30 -15.70
CA GLY A 151 -1.09 -18.79 -15.37
C GLY A 151 -0.27 -17.80 -14.54
N GLY A 152 -0.84 -16.70 -14.09
CA GLY A 152 -0.22 -15.83 -13.10
C GLY A 152 -0.01 -16.58 -11.79
N HIS A 153 1.11 -16.33 -11.11
CA HIS A 153 1.53 -17.02 -9.89
C HIS A 153 1.83 -16.05 -8.76
N ILE A 154 1.47 -16.43 -7.56
CA ILE A 154 1.91 -15.79 -6.32
C ILE A 154 2.33 -16.86 -5.32
N GLY A 155 3.62 -16.85 -4.95
CA GLY A 155 4.20 -17.89 -4.11
C GLY A 155 5.73 -17.82 -4.09
N THR A 156 6.37 -18.84 -3.53
CA THR A 156 7.82 -18.88 -3.41
C THR A 156 8.44 -19.79 -4.47
N VAL A 157 9.36 -19.25 -5.23
CA VAL A 157 10.08 -19.98 -6.28
C VAL A 157 11.59 -20.04 -5.98
N PRO A 158 12.32 -21.01 -6.53
CA PRO A 158 13.77 -21.04 -6.43
C PRO A 158 14.39 -19.75 -6.95
N LEU A 159 15.51 -19.33 -6.37
CA LEU A 159 16.21 -18.14 -6.83
C LEU A 159 16.66 -18.32 -8.28
N PRO A 160 16.26 -17.43 -9.22
CA PRO A 160 16.58 -17.60 -10.65
C PRO A 160 18.09 -17.65 -10.94
N SER A 161 18.92 -16.95 -10.16
CA SER A 161 20.37 -16.93 -10.30
C SER A 161 21.06 -18.18 -9.72
N ASP A 162 20.40 -18.93 -8.83
CA ASP A 162 20.91 -20.16 -8.23
C ASP A 162 19.73 -21.08 -7.84
N PRO A 163 19.17 -21.83 -8.80
CA PRO A 163 18.04 -22.73 -8.56
C PRO A 163 18.35 -23.90 -7.63
N SER A 164 19.62 -24.17 -7.36
CA SER A 164 20.06 -25.23 -6.44
C SER A 164 20.17 -24.78 -4.99
N SER A 165 20.06 -23.48 -4.74
CA SER A 165 20.06 -22.87 -3.41
C SER A 165 18.76 -23.16 -2.67
N ASP A 166 18.86 -23.31 -1.34
CA ASP A 166 17.69 -23.35 -0.45
C ASP A 166 17.01 -21.97 -0.34
N ILE A 167 17.62 -20.93 -0.92
CA ILE A 167 17.05 -19.58 -0.93
C ILE A 167 15.92 -19.54 -1.96
N LYS A 168 14.74 -19.14 -1.48
CA LYS A 168 13.57 -18.90 -2.31
C LYS A 168 13.30 -17.41 -2.41
N TRP A 169 12.72 -16.99 -3.51
CA TRP A 169 12.27 -15.64 -3.67
C TRP A 169 10.75 -15.62 -3.90
N LEU A 170 10.11 -14.53 -3.54
CA LEU A 170 8.68 -14.35 -3.75
C LEU A 170 8.42 -13.92 -5.19
N GLU A 171 7.71 -14.76 -5.93
CA GLU A 171 7.15 -14.40 -7.22
C GLU A 171 5.72 -13.88 -7.04
N ASN A 172 5.39 -12.78 -7.69
CA ASN A 172 4.04 -12.22 -7.72
C ASN A 172 3.75 -11.66 -9.11
N THR A 173 3.09 -12.46 -9.93
CA THR A 173 2.66 -12.09 -11.30
C THR A 173 1.14 -11.91 -11.41
N ILE A 174 0.39 -12.14 -10.31
CA ILE A 174 -1.05 -11.88 -10.25
C ILE A 174 -1.29 -10.41 -9.97
N SER A 175 -1.97 -9.74 -10.90
CA SER A 175 -2.28 -8.30 -10.76
C SER A 175 -3.08 -8.00 -9.49
N GLY A 176 -2.56 -7.11 -8.65
CA GLY A 176 -3.18 -6.74 -7.37
C GLY A 176 -2.97 -7.74 -6.23
N GLY A 177 -2.37 -8.89 -6.52
CA GLY A 177 -2.07 -9.91 -5.52
C GLY A 177 -1.04 -9.42 -4.49
N GLN A 178 -1.21 -9.84 -3.25
CA GLN A 178 -0.32 -9.52 -2.13
C GLN A 178 0.02 -10.80 -1.38
N TYR A 179 1.27 -10.95 -0.99
CA TYR A 179 1.75 -12.03 -0.13
C TYR A 179 2.38 -11.44 1.13
N GLU A 180 1.94 -11.88 2.29
CA GLU A 180 2.41 -11.38 3.57
C GLU A 180 2.81 -12.52 4.50
N TYR A 181 3.90 -12.30 5.24
CA TYR A 181 4.32 -13.14 6.36
C TYR A 181 4.07 -12.42 7.67
N ILE A 182 3.42 -13.08 8.61
CA ILE A 182 3.24 -12.57 9.98
C ILE A 182 3.57 -13.70 10.95
N GLY A 183 4.78 -13.67 11.50
CA GLY A 183 5.34 -14.83 12.20
C GLY A 183 5.51 -16.00 11.23
N ASP A 184 4.98 -17.16 11.60
CA ASP A 184 5.01 -18.39 10.78
C ASP A 184 3.78 -18.50 9.83
N GLU A 185 2.88 -17.52 9.91
CA GLU A 185 1.64 -17.50 9.14
C GLU A 185 1.85 -16.81 7.79
N LYS A 186 1.20 -17.33 6.76
CA LYS A 186 1.25 -16.80 5.40
C LYS A 186 -0.14 -16.40 4.94
N TYR A 187 -0.22 -15.24 4.31
CA TYR A 187 -1.46 -14.67 3.78
C TYR A 187 -1.27 -14.28 2.33
N VAL A 188 -2.19 -14.70 1.48
CA VAL A 188 -2.31 -14.21 0.11
C VAL A 188 -3.65 -13.51 -0.03
N THR A 189 -3.63 -12.27 -0.52
CA THR A 189 -4.83 -11.49 -0.84
C THR A 189 -4.87 -11.23 -2.33
N LEU A 190 -6.04 -11.50 -2.95
CA LEU A 190 -6.30 -11.39 -4.38
C LEU A 190 -7.48 -10.46 -4.63
#